data_3707acb009d6ab11f4c7df0bcc848722
#
_entry.id   3707acb009d6ab11f4c7df0bcc848722
#
_cell.length_a   1.000
_cell.length_b   1.000
_cell.length_c   1.000
_cell.angle_alpha   90.00
_cell.angle_beta   90.00
_cell.angle_gamma   90.00
#
_symmetry.space_group_name_H-M   'P 1'
#
loop_
_entity.id
_entity.type
_entity.pdbx_description
1 polymer ?
#
loop_
_entity_poly.entity_id
_entity_poly.type
_entity_poly.pdbx_seq_one_letter_code
_entity_poly.pdbx_strand_id
1 'polypeptide(L)'
;RFLMERFVRAPIVLRGTLGATVAALYGSFAAGCAAPTAQREAPTALAPTIGFPGIAVDASDKLVVPEGYIASVIAAWGEPIGVAGNMPAFKPDGSNTAAEQAVQMGMHHDGMEYFPLQGSSTRGLLAMNHEYTDDGLLHVGGFANMSADKVKKSQAAHGLSVIEIELKDNAWQMVRPSRYARRMPMDAAFEVRGPAAGHAMMKTAADPSGTRVLGTLNNCAASKTPWGTYLSGEENWMFYFGGGDNIPAHHRRWGMRKDGSYQWEKFDERFDAAKNPNEPNRFGWVVEVDPYDPASTPVKRTALGRAAHEGAWVAVTKDGRAVVYSGEDARFEYIYKFVSRDKIAPGGAKANRELLDHGTLHVAKFNADGTGQWVPMIVGQGPLTPANGFADQGEVLIKARQASDLLGATKMDRPEWLAIDPLTNWVYCTLTNNSSRGQPNFPAVDAANPRANNTMGQIIRWQEDRDFDATTFKWNHLVLAGDPANERAEAKGNIKGDIYGCPDGIAFDQRGVLWIQTDAHATQMYKGEFKNIGNNQMLACDPRTGQTRRFLTGPTNCEVTGVTWTPDGRTMFINIQHPGETPSDRSDPNDPAKFSNWPDYKPGGRPRSATVVIRKRDGGVIGS
;
A
#
# COMPACT_ATOMS: atom_id res chain seq x y z
N ARG A 1 11.66 13.34 30.90
CA ARG A 1 13.14 13.06 30.85
C ARG A 1 13.51 11.70 31.45
N PHE A 2 12.69 11.11 32.35
CA PHE A 2 13.04 9.86 33.06
C PHE A 2 12.57 8.56 32.37
N LEU A 3 11.71 8.62 31.38
CA LEU A 3 11.18 7.44 30.67
C LEU A 3 11.93 7.08 29.39
N MET A 4 12.73 7.99 28.83
CA MET A 4 13.48 7.72 27.60
C MET A 4 14.80 6.94 27.80
N GLU A 5 15.41 6.98 28.98
CA GLU A 5 16.72 6.34 29.19
C GLU A 5 16.67 4.85 29.53
N ARG A 6 15.49 4.28 29.82
CA ARG A 6 15.38 2.87 30.19
C ARG A 6 15.19 1.86 29.06
N PHE A 7 14.95 2.34 27.83
CA PHE A 7 14.67 1.44 26.70
C PHE A 7 15.87 1.14 25.78
N VAL A 8 17.05 1.68 26.08
CA VAL A 8 18.22 1.54 25.21
C VAL A 8 19.18 0.39 25.62
N ARG A 9 18.93 -0.30 26.73
CA ARG A 9 19.84 -1.37 27.17
C ARG A 9 19.08 -2.64 27.59
N ALA A 10 18.82 -3.51 26.65
CA ALA A 10 18.70 -4.94 26.92
C ALA A 10 19.67 -5.68 25.99
N PRO A 11 20.59 -6.49 26.52
CA PRO A 11 21.46 -7.29 25.68
C PRO A 11 20.64 -8.43 25.08
N ILE A 12 20.61 -8.53 23.76
CA ILE A 12 20.05 -9.66 23.06
C ILE A 12 21.07 -10.81 23.14
N VAL A 13 20.79 -11.76 24.00
CA VAL A 13 21.38 -13.08 23.89
C VAL A 13 20.31 -13.96 23.24
N LEU A 14 20.44 -14.21 21.97
CA LEU A 14 19.65 -15.22 21.25
C LEU A 14 20.60 -16.23 20.63
N ARG A 15 20.70 -17.36 21.31
CA ARG A 15 21.09 -18.62 20.68
C ARG A 15 19.82 -19.37 20.26
N GLY A 16 19.77 -19.81 19.02
CA GLY A 16 18.94 -20.95 18.69
C GLY A 16 18.04 -20.82 17.47
N THR A 17 18.53 -21.29 16.37
CA THR A 17 17.85 -22.13 15.36
C THR A 17 16.34 -21.98 15.22
N LEU A 18 15.86 -21.09 14.34
CA LEU A 18 14.51 -21.19 13.74
C LEU A 18 14.32 -20.30 12.48
N GLY A 19 15.41 -19.86 11.84
CA GLY A 19 15.36 -19.02 10.63
C GLY A 19 15.16 -19.76 9.30
N ALA A 20 15.10 -21.10 9.30
CA ALA A 20 15.20 -21.89 8.06
C ALA A 20 13.86 -22.18 7.36
N THR A 21 12.71 -21.96 8.02
CA THR A 21 11.44 -22.50 7.50
C THR A 21 10.67 -21.53 6.59
N VAL A 22 10.89 -20.23 6.68
CA VAL A 22 10.16 -19.25 5.86
C VAL A 22 10.83 -19.02 4.50
N ALA A 23 12.15 -19.10 4.42
CA ALA A 23 12.87 -18.97 3.14
C ALA A 23 12.63 -20.16 2.19
N ALA A 24 12.25 -21.33 2.72
CA ALA A 24 11.99 -22.54 1.93
C ALA A 24 10.64 -22.50 1.19
N LEU A 25 9.70 -21.66 1.61
CA LEU A 25 8.37 -21.59 0.98
C LEU A 25 8.32 -20.70 -0.29
N TYR A 26 9.30 -19.83 -0.48
CA TYR A 26 9.38 -18.96 -1.66
C TYR A 26 10.24 -19.54 -2.80
N GLY A 27 10.90 -20.67 -2.61
CA GLY A 27 11.88 -21.21 -3.53
C GLY A 27 11.57 -22.55 -4.19
N SER A 28 10.44 -23.20 -3.95
CA SER A 28 10.25 -24.59 -4.37
C SER A 28 8.91 -24.85 -5.06
N PHE A 29 8.79 -24.44 -6.32
CA PHE A 29 7.90 -25.06 -7.27
C PHE A 29 8.65 -25.38 -8.58
N ALA A 30 9.50 -26.38 -8.52
CA ALA A 30 9.96 -27.07 -9.72
C ALA A 30 9.88 -28.59 -9.47
N ALA A 31 9.08 -29.26 -10.29
CA ALA A 31 8.84 -30.68 -10.22
C ALA A 31 10.08 -31.49 -10.59
N GLY A 32 10.41 -32.42 -9.74
CA GLY A 32 10.98 -33.72 -9.89
C GLY A 32 12.00 -34.06 -10.98
N CYS A 33 13.22 -34.36 -10.50
CA CYS A 33 13.97 -35.58 -10.87
C CYS A 33 15.09 -35.75 -9.83
N ALA A 34 15.12 -36.89 -9.19
CA ALA A 34 16.09 -37.20 -8.14
C ALA A 34 17.50 -37.46 -8.72
N ALA A 35 18.48 -36.78 -8.15
CA ALA A 35 19.91 -37.12 -8.26
C ALA A 35 20.60 -36.79 -6.93
N PRO A 36 21.77 -37.44 -6.58
CA PRO A 36 22.16 -37.69 -5.21
C PRO A 36 22.64 -36.45 -4.44
N THR A 37 22.34 -36.47 -3.15
CA THR A 37 22.63 -35.46 -2.13
C THR A 37 24.10 -35.12 -1.99
N ALA A 38 24.52 -33.97 -2.51
CA ALA A 38 25.63 -33.24 -1.94
C ALA A 38 25.07 -32.39 -0.78
N GLN A 39 25.59 -32.54 0.41
CA GLN A 39 25.33 -31.67 1.55
C GLN A 39 25.71 -30.23 1.13
N ARG A 40 24.70 -29.39 0.84
CA ARG A 40 24.91 -27.96 0.74
C ARG A 40 25.04 -27.43 2.16
N GLU A 41 26.21 -26.91 2.49
CA GLU A 41 26.36 -26.03 3.65
C GLU A 41 25.28 -24.94 3.56
N ALA A 42 24.52 -24.79 4.63
CA ALA A 42 23.55 -23.69 4.75
C ALA A 42 24.32 -22.37 4.56
N PRO A 43 23.83 -21.46 3.72
CA PRO A 43 24.47 -20.15 3.61
C PRO A 43 24.47 -19.52 5.00
N THR A 44 25.64 -19.15 5.49
CA THR A 44 25.77 -18.24 6.64
C THR A 44 24.92 -17.02 6.34
N ALA A 45 23.87 -16.78 7.12
CA ALA A 45 22.99 -15.62 6.96
C ALA A 45 23.87 -14.37 7.02
N LEU A 46 24.12 -13.78 5.85
CA LEU A 46 24.82 -12.51 5.75
C LEU A 46 24.00 -11.48 6.51
N ALA A 47 24.65 -10.80 7.45
CA ALA A 47 24.04 -9.68 8.14
C ALA A 47 23.55 -8.64 7.10
N PRO A 48 22.37 -8.02 7.30
CA PRO A 48 21.89 -7.00 6.38
C PRO A 48 22.90 -5.85 6.34
N THR A 49 23.60 -5.71 5.23
CA THR A 49 24.57 -4.64 5.00
C THR A 49 24.02 -3.67 3.98
N ILE A 50 24.17 -2.38 4.26
CA ILE A 50 23.89 -1.31 3.30
C ILE A 50 25.18 -1.01 2.57
N GLY A 51 25.32 -1.55 1.36
CA GLY A 51 26.58 -1.57 0.59
C GLY A 51 26.78 -0.39 -0.37
N PHE A 52 25.95 0.64 -0.31
CA PHE A 52 26.07 1.83 -1.15
C PHE A 52 26.30 3.09 -0.30
N PRO A 53 26.97 4.13 -0.84
CA PRO A 53 27.04 5.43 -0.19
C PRO A 53 25.69 6.12 -0.24
N GLY A 54 25.26 6.75 0.86
CA GLY A 54 24.05 7.58 0.88
C GLY A 54 24.20 8.76 -0.09
N ILE A 55 23.10 9.16 -0.73
CA ILE A 55 23.05 10.35 -1.57
C ILE A 55 22.54 11.56 -0.77
N ALA A 56 22.90 12.76 -1.23
CA ALA A 56 22.44 14.00 -0.63
C ALA A 56 20.92 14.20 -0.85
N VAL A 57 20.30 15.06 -0.05
CA VAL A 57 18.96 15.58 -0.34
C VAL A 57 18.98 16.31 -1.67
N ASP A 58 17.89 16.20 -2.42
CA ASP A 58 17.69 16.88 -3.71
C ASP A 58 16.29 17.50 -3.75
N ALA A 59 16.16 18.68 -4.32
CA ALA A 59 14.89 19.38 -4.52
C ALA A 59 14.64 19.67 -6.01
N SER A 60 15.48 19.14 -6.90
CA SER A 60 15.33 19.30 -8.33
C SER A 60 14.30 18.33 -8.91
N ASP A 61 13.77 18.67 -10.08
CA ASP A 61 12.81 17.82 -10.80
C ASP A 61 13.53 16.65 -11.50
N LYS A 62 14.15 15.78 -10.69
CA LYS A 62 14.93 14.63 -11.16
C LYS A 62 14.76 13.44 -10.25
N LEU A 63 14.93 12.25 -10.81
CA LEU A 63 15.16 11.04 -10.06
C LEU A 63 16.67 10.80 -9.93
N VAL A 64 17.16 10.62 -8.71
CA VAL A 64 18.58 10.42 -8.41
C VAL A 64 18.77 9.12 -7.65
N VAL A 65 19.78 8.34 -8.04
CA VAL A 65 20.23 7.09 -7.39
C VAL A 65 21.73 7.16 -7.15
N PRO A 66 22.32 6.31 -6.26
CA PRO A 66 23.75 6.33 -5.99
C PRO A 66 24.59 6.01 -7.22
N GLU A 67 25.84 6.46 -7.22
CA GLU A 67 26.82 6.02 -8.19
C GLU A 67 26.89 4.50 -8.27
N GLY A 68 27.01 3.97 -9.48
CA GLY A 68 27.00 2.52 -9.72
C GLY A 68 25.61 1.93 -9.96
N TYR A 69 24.55 2.71 -9.81
CA TYR A 69 23.17 2.31 -10.15
C TYR A 69 22.69 2.96 -11.44
N ILE A 70 21.71 2.33 -12.07
CA ILE A 70 21.00 2.83 -13.24
C ILE A 70 19.51 2.80 -12.92
N ALA A 71 18.82 3.89 -13.21
CA ALA A 71 17.37 3.98 -13.15
C ALA A 71 16.81 4.25 -14.57
N SER A 72 15.76 3.53 -14.94
CA SER A 72 15.04 3.72 -16.18
C SER A 72 13.53 3.68 -15.95
N VAL A 73 12.79 4.42 -16.78
CA VAL A 73 11.33 4.55 -16.66
C VAL A 73 10.64 3.58 -17.61
N ILE A 74 9.64 2.87 -17.12
CA ILE A 74 8.71 2.05 -17.91
C ILE A 74 7.28 2.31 -17.47
N ALA A 75 6.32 1.92 -18.29
CA ALA A 75 4.90 1.84 -17.90
C ALA A 75 4.32 3.15 -17.32
N ALA A 76 4.66 4.30 -17.92
CA ALA A 76 4.12 5.58 -17.49
C ALA A 76 2.58 5.66 -17.72
N TRP A 77 1.90 6.49 -16.93
CA TRP A 77 0.48 6.78 -17.16
C TRP A 77 0.19 7.05 -18.62
N GLY A 78 -0.84 6.40 -19.16
CA GLY A 78 -1.30 6.53 -20.54
C GLY A 78 -0.57 5.64 -21.54
N GLU A 79 0.49 4.92 -21.15
CA GLU A 79 1.05 3.89 -22.04
C GLU A 79 0.09 2.70 -22.19
N PRO A 80 -0.06 2.14 -23.42
CA PRO A 80 -0.89 0.96 -23.61
C PRO A 80 -0.31 -0.24 -22.85
N ILE A 81 -1.19 -0.99 -22.17
CA ILE A 81 -0.78 -2.14 -21.36
C ILE A 81 -0.44 -3.39 -22.18
N GLY A 82 -0.79 -3.41 -23.46
CA GLY A 82 -0.50 -4.55 -24.34
C GLY A 82 -1.70 -5.42 -24.69
N VAL A 83 -2.92 -4.87 -24.72
CA VAL A 83 -4.11 -5.57 -25.21
C VAL A 83 -4.00 -5.72 -26.73
N ALA A 84 -4.03 -6.95 -27.24
CA ALA A 84 -3.87 -7.23 -28.65
C ALA A 84 -4.91 -6.49 -29.51
N GLY A 85 -4.44 -5.78 -30.53
CA GLY A 85 -5.30 -5.02 -31.44
C GLY A 85 -5.86 -3.70 -30.85
N ASN A 86 -5.53 -3.36 -29.59
CA ASN A 86 -6.01 -2.15 -28.94
C ASN A 86 -4.92 -1.53 -28.06
N MET A 87 -4.01 -0.78 -28.68
CA MET A 87 -2.85 -0.17 -28.05
C MET A 87 -2.76 1.34 -28.39
N PRO A 88 -3.72 2.16 -27.93
CA PRO A 88 -3.72 3.59 -28.20
C PRO A 88 -2.54 4.30 -27.52
N ALA A 89 -1.89 5.20 -28.25
CA ALA A 89 -0.78 5.99 -27.72
C ALA A 89 -1.26 7.04 -26.72
N PHE A 90 -0.40 7.39 -25.77
CA PHE A 90 -0.60 8.52 -24.88
C PHE A 90 -0.63 9.84 -25.66
N LYS A 91 -1.58 10.70 -25.33
CA LYS A 91 -1.73 12.05 -25.87
C LYS A 91 -1.43 13.08 -24.77
N PRO A 92 -0.32 13.84 -24.90
CA PRO A 92 0.15 14.74 -23.83
C PRO A 92 -0.80 15.89 -23.48
N ASP A 93 -1.74 16.22 -24.36
CA ASP A 93 -2.75 17.26 -24.15
C ASP A 93 -3.95 16.81 -23.30
N GLY A 94 -3.99 15.54 -22.88
CA GLY A 94 -5.12 14.98 -22.12
C GLY A 94 -6.30 14.57 -22.98
N SER A 95 -6.15 14.50 -24.32
CA SER A 95 -7.25 14.20 -25.25
C SER A 95 -7.55 12.70 -25.46
N ASN A 96 -6.85 11.79 -24.78
CA ASN A 96 -7.26 10.39 -24.76
C ASN A 96 -8.69 10.25 -24.25
N THR A 97 -9.46 9.39 -24.91
CA THR A 97 -10.83 9.06 -24.50
C THR A 97 -10.87 8.12 -23.29
N ALA A 98 -12.02 7.97 -22.66
CA ALA A 98 -12.22 6.97 -21.61
C ALA A 98 -11.94 5.54 -22.10
N ALA A 99 -12.35 5.21 -23.34
CA ALA A 99 -12.11 3.90 -23.94
C ALA A 99 -10.61 3.64 -24.19
N GLU A 100 -9.86 4.67 -24.62
CA GLU A 100 -8.41 4.57 -24.75
C GLU A 100 -7.76 4.41 -23.36
N GLN A 101 -8.15 5.21 -22.35
CA GLN A 101 -7.62 5.11 -21.00
C GLN A 101 -7.89 3.74 -20.36
N ALA A 102 -8.99 3.09 -20.69
CA ALA A 102 -9.35 1.76 -20.16
C ALA A 102 -8.37 0.64 -20.56
N VAL A 103 -7.53 0.85 -21.58
CA VAL A 103 -6.49 -0.10 -22.03
C VAL A 103 -5.08 0.48 -21.91
N GLN A 104 -4.94 1.58 -21.22
CA GLN A 104 -3.66 2.21 -20.87
C GLN A 104 -3.36 2.05 -19.38
N MET A 105 -2.10 2.26 -19.00
CA MET A 105 -1.71 2.43 -17.60
C MET A 105 -2.56 3.53 -16.98
N GLY A 106 -3.06 3.26 -15.76
CA GLY A 106 -3.83 4.24 -15.02
C GLY A 106 -2.96 5.39 -14.49
N MET A 107 -3.57 6.31 -13.77
CA MET A 107 -2.89 7.44 -13.16
C MET A 107 -2.45 7.09 -11.73
N HIS A 108 -1.42 7.76 -11.22
CA HIS A 108 -0.93 7.65 -9.85
C HIS A 108 -0.62 6.19 -9.42
N HIS A 109 0.43 5.65 -10.01
CA HIS A 109 0.99 4.34 -9.69
C HIS A 109 1.35 4.24 -8.21
N ASP A 110 0.90 3.18 -7.54
CA ASP A 110 1.16 2.95 -6.12
C ASP A 110 1.68 1.55 -5.86
N GLY A 111 1.10 0.80 -4.92
CA GLY A 111 1.51 -0.55 -4.58
C GLY A 111 1.67 -1.45 -5.80
N MET A 112 2.68 -2.30 -5.76
CA MET A 112 3.08 -3.12 -6.89
C MET A 112 3.77 -4.39 -6.42
N GLU A 113 3.60 -5.48 -7.18
CA GLU A 113 4.34 -6.72 -6.95
C GLU A 113 4.79 -7.38 -8.25
N TYR A 114 6.00 -7.95 -8.21
CA TYR A 114 6.55 -8.74 -9.30
C TYR A 114 6.15 -10.22 -9.16
N PHE A 115 5.61 -10.80 -10.23
CA PHE A 115 5.21 -12.20 -10.34
C PHE A 115 6.04 -12.88 -11.42
N PRO A 116 7.02 -13.72 -11.05
CA PRO A 116 7.90 -14.35 -12.02
C PRO A 116 7.13 -15.32 -12.92
N LEU A 117 7.36 -15.25 -14.22
CA LEU A 117 6.90 -16.30 -15.14
C LEU A 117 7.90 -17.47 -15.09
N GLN A 118 7.42 -18.64 -14.72
CA GLN A 118 8.25 -19.85 -14.58
C GLN A 118 9.46 -19.65 -13.65
N GLY A 119 9.32 -18.84 -12.59
CA GLY A 119 10.39 -18.54 -11.64
C GLY A 119 11.48 -17.60 -12.17
N SER A 120 11.28 -16.95 -13.32
CA SER A 120 12.29 -16.12 -13.98
C SER A 120 12.54 -14.81 -13.24
N SER A 121 13.81 -14.40 -13.17
CA SER A 121 14.25 -13.07 -12.75
C SER A 121 14.44 -12.09 -13.92
N THR A 122 14.11 -12.50 -15.14
CA THR A 122 14.24 -11.69 -16.36
C THR A 122 12.95 -11.55 -17.16
N ARG A 123 11.87 -12.22 -16.71
CA ARG A 123 10.54 -12.14 -17.31
C ARG A 123 9.48 -12.41 -16.28
N GLY A 124 8.50 -11.55 -16.20
CA GLY A 124 7.43 -11.66 -15.21
C GLY A 124 6.29 -10.70 -15.48
N LEU A 125 5.37 -10.68 -14.52
CA LEU A 125 4.25 -9.76 -14.50
C LEU A 125 4.49 -8.72 -13.40
N LEU A 126 4.08 -7.47 -13.66
CA LEU A 126 3.86 -6.48 -12.62
C LEU A 126 2.35 -6.31 -12.46
N ALA A 127 1.86 -6.60 -11.26
CA ALA A 127 0.53 -6.18 -10.84
C ALA A 127 0.69 -4.89 -10.04
N MET A 128 -0.11 -3.86 -10.34
CA MET A 128 0.03 -2.57 -9.68
C MET A 128 -1.29 -1.83 -9.53
N ASN A 129 -1.31 -0.97 -8.54
CA ASN A 129 -2.42 -0.09 -8.20
C ASN A 129 -2.31 1.24 -8.95
N HIS A 130 -3.48 1.82 -9.26
CA HIS A 130 -3.65 3.21 -9.69
C HIS A 130 -4.59 3.87 -8.70
N GLU A 131 -4.03 4.61 -7.75
CA GLU A 131 -4.73 5.01 -6.54
C GLU A 131 -5.84 6.01 -6.82
N TYR A 132 -5.50 7.16 -7.38
CA TYR A 132 -6.46 8.23 -7.67
C TYR A 132 -6.06 9.02 -8.93
N THR A 133 -6.76 10.10 -9.23
CA THR A 133 -6.46 10.94 -10.39
C THR A 133 -6.34 12.41 -10.03
N ASP A 134 -5.45 13.12 -10.72
CA ASP A 134 -5.50 14.57 -10.82
C ASP A 134 -6.26 14.94 -12.09
N ASP A 135 -7.54 15.25 -11.93
CA ASP A 135 -8.42 15.60 -13.05
C ASP A 135 -8.06 16.95 -13.69
N GLY A 136 -7.17 17.74 -13.06
CA GLY A 136 -6.52 18.89 -13.67
C GLY A 136 -5.57 18.52 -14.80
N LEU A 137 -4.93 17.36 -14.70
CA LEU A 137 -4.01 16.81 -15.70
C LEU A 137 -4.69 15.80 -16.65
N LEU A 138 -5.68 15.06 -16.14
CA LEU A 138 -6.28 13.95 -16.86
C LEU A 138 -7.09 14.39 -18.10
N HIS A 139 -7.69 15.57 -18.04
CA HIS A 139 -8.64 16.05 -19.05
C HIS A 139 -8.13 17.28 -19.79
N VAL A 140 -8.55 17.42 -21.04
CA VAL A 140 -8.50 18.73 -21.72
C VAL A 140 -9.35 19.73 -20.92
N GLY A 141 -8.79 20.90 -20.59
CA GLY A 141 -9.46 21.88 -19.74
C GLY A 141 -9.60 21.50 -18.27
N GLY A 142 -8.99 20.41 -17.84
CA GLY A 142 -8.91 20.01 -16.46
C GLY A 142 -10.24 19.67 -15.80
N PHE A 143 -10.36 19.97 -14.50
CA PHE A 143 -11.52 19.66 -13.66
C PHE A 143 -12.71 20.62 -13.87
N ALA A 144 -12.50 21.74 -14.53
CA ALA A 144 -13.60 22.64 -14.89
C ALA A 144 -14.58 21.96 -15.85
N ASN A 145 -15.87 22.24 -15.69
CA ASN A 145 -16.92 21.71 -16.56
C ASN A 145 -16.88 20.19 -16.68
N MET A 146 -16.93 19.50 -15.55
CA MET A 146 -17.04 18.03 -15.52
C MET A 146 -18.25 17.57 -16.33
N SER A 147 -18.13 16.40 -16.92
CA SER A 147 -19.14 15.79 -17.79
C SER A 147 -19.15 14.27 -17.61
N ALA A 148 -20.16 13.60 -18.14
CA ALA A 148 -20.23 12.14 -18.11
C ALA A 148 -18.98 11.49 -18.76
N ASP A 149 -18.44 12.04 -19.84
CA ASP A 149 -17.25 11.52 -20.50
C ASP A 149 -15.98 11.72 -19.65
N LYS A 150 -15.83 12.89 -19.00
CA LYS A 150 -14.72 13.11 -18.07
C LYS A 150 -14.79 12.18 -16.86
N VAL A 151 -15.99 11.98 -16.29
CA VAL A 151 -16.19 11.02 -15.19
C VAL A 151 -15.82 9.60 -15.61
N LYS A 152 -16.28 9.14 -16.77
CA LYS A 152 -15.89 7.82 -17.30
C LYS A 152 -14.39 7.69 -17.49
N LYS A 153 -13.70 8.73 -17.97
CA LYS A 153 -12.25 8.72 -18.12
C LYS A 153 -11.54 8.68 -16.75
N SER A 154 -12.01 9.46 -15.78
CA SER A 154 -11.51 9.40 -14.40
C SER A 154 -11.65 7.99 -13.83
N GLN A 155 -12.83 7.39 -13.96
CA GLN A 155 -13.09 5.99 -13.55
C GLN A 155 -12.17 5.00 -14.28
N ALA A 156 -11.89 5.19 -15.57
CA ALA A 156 -11.01 4.34 -16.36
C ALA A 156 -9.52 4.47 -15.96
N ALA A 157 -9.12 5.59 -15.38
CA ALA A 157 -7.75 5.82 -14.94
C ALA A 157 -7.45 5.26 -13.53
N HIS A 158 -8.46 4.78 -12.80
CA HIS A 158 -8.35 4.13 -11.50
C HIS A 158 -8.19 2.60 -11.61
N GLY A 159 -8.05 1.94 -10.47
CA GLY A 159 -8.09 0.50 -10.32
C GLY A 159 -6.74 -0.17 -10.46
N LEU A 160 -6.68 -1.31 -11.11
CA LEU A 160 -5.50 -2.17 -11.16
C LEU A 160 -5.02 -2.39 -12.59
N SER A 161 -3.71 -2.62 -12.74
CA SER A 161 -3.09 -3.11 -13.98
C SER A 161 -2.32 -4.40 -13.73
N VAL A 162 -2.33 -5.30 -14.70
CA VAL A 162 -1.36 -6.38 -14.83
C VAL A 162 -0.69 -6.21 -16.18
N ILE A 163 0.64 -6.11 -16.20
CA ILE A 163 1.46 -6.01 -17.40
C ILE A 163 2.55 -7.08 -17.40
N GLU A 164 2.94 -7.52 -18.58
CA GLU A 164 4.09 -8.39 -18.76
C GLU A 164 5.33 -7.57 -19.07
N ILE A 165 6.43 -7.90 -18.41
CA ILE A 165 7.74 -7.25 -18.62
C ILE A 165 8.83 -8.27 -18.83
N GLU A 166 9.85 -7.89 -19.58
CA GLU A 166 11.04 -8.70 -19.82
C GLU A 166 12.31 -7.86 -19.83
N LEU A 167 13.41 -8.48 -19.40
CA LEU A 167 14.77 -7.94 -19.58
C LEU A 167 15.31 -8.42 -20.91
N LYS A 168 15.40 -7.53 -21.88
CA LYS A 168 15.92 -7.80 -23.22
C LYS A 168 16.94 -6.75 -23.61
N ASP A 169 18.03 -7.17 -24.23
CA ASP A 169 19.12 -6.28 -24.65
C ASP A 169 19.61 -5.35 -23.51
N ASN A 170 19.70 -5.91 -22.30
CA ASN A 170 20.08 -5.23 -21.07
C ASN A 170 19.13 -4.10 -20.61
N ALA A 171 17.91 -4.04 -21.12
CA ALA A 171 16.88 -3.09 -20.73
C ALA A 171 15.56 -3.82 -20.39
N TRP A 172 14.89 -3.39 -19.32
CA TRP A 172 13.54 -3.83 -19.03
C TRP A 172 12.53 -3.11 -19.91
N GLN A 173 11.59 -3.85 -20.45
CA GLN A 173 10.54 -3.33 -21.31
C GLN A 173 9.22 -4.07 -21.10
N MET A 174 8.12 -3.40 -21.42
CA MET A 174 6.82 -4.03 -21.49
C MET A 174 6.75 -4.95 -22.71
N VAL A 175 6.18 -6.16 -22.51
CA VAL A 175 5.86 -7.08 -23.61
C VAL A 175 4.48 -6.70 -24.16
N ARG A 176 4.43 -6.29 -25.41
CA ARG A 176 3.20 -5.83 -26.08
C ARG A 176 3.09 -6.39 -27.51
N PRO A 177 2.02 -7.11 -27.87
CA PRO A 177 0.89 -7.54 -27.03
C PRO A 177 1.28 -8.62 -26.00
N SER A 178 0.49 -8.76 -24.95
CA SER A 178 0.61 -9.85 -23.99
C SER A 178 -0.77 -10.42 -23.63
N ARG A 179 -0.85 -11.75 -23.51
CA ARG A 179 -2.07 -12.42 -23.05
C ARG A 179 -2.42 -12.11 -21.59
N TYR A 180 -1.45 -11.63 -20.82
CA TYR A 180 -1.62 -11.28 -19.41
C TYR A 180 -2.06 -9.84 -19.19
N ALA A 181 -1.96 -9.00 -20.23
CA ALA A 181 -2.31 -7.59 -20.16
C ALA A 181 -3.77 -7.41 -19.74
N ARG A 182 -3.97 -6.75 -18.59
CA ARG A 182 -5.31 -6.59 -17.99
C ARG A 182 -5.42 -5.29 -17.22
N ARG A 183 -6.52 -4.57 -17.45
CA ARG A 183 -6.98 -3.46 -16.60
C ARG A 183 -8.21 -3.89 -15.82
N MET A 184 -8.31 -3.43 -14.59
CA MET A 184 -9.47 -3.63 -13.72
C MET A 184 -9.92 -2.27 -13.17
N PRO A 185 -10.53 -1.42 -14.01
CA PRO A 185 -11.05 -0.12 -13.61
C PRO A 185 -12.46 -0.23 -12.99
N MET A 186 -13.19 0.89 -12.93
CA MET A 186 -14.47 0.98 -12.22
C MET A 186 -15.64 0.22 -12.85
N ASP A 187 -15.51 -0.26 -14.08
CA ASP A 187 -16.50 -1.09 -14.77
C ASP A 187 -16.13 -2.60 -14.79
N ALA A 188 -14.99 -2.98 -14.24
CA ALA A 188 -14.62 -4.38 -14.12
C ALA A 188 -15.43 -5.09 -13.03
N ALA A 189 -15.82 -6.34 -13.29
CA ALA A 189 -16.58 -7.12 -12.34
C ALA A 189 -15.69 -7.73 -11.25
N PHE A 190 -16.16 -7.65 -10.00
CA PHE A 190 -15.56 -8.24 -8.81
C PHE A 190 -16.58 -9.11 -8.08
N GLU A 191 -16.14 -10.24 -7.52
CA GLU A 191 -16.91 -10.99 -6.55
C GLU A 191 -16.76 -10.37 -5.16
N VAL A 192 -17.82 -10.42 -4.36
CA VAL A 192 -17.78 -10.13 -2.92
C VAL A 192 -17.89 -11.46 -2.18
N ARG A 193 -16.90 -11.80 -1.36
CA ARG A 193 -16.84 -13.08 -0.65
C ARG A 193 -16.54 -12.87 0.84
N GLY A 194 -16.84 -13.90 1.63
CA GLY A 194 -16.67 -13.87 3.08
C GLY A 194 -17.96 -13.52 3.82
N PRO A 195 -17.90 -13.23 5.13
CA PRO A 195 -19.09 -13.12 5.98
C PRO A 195 -20.05 -11.99 5.63
N ALA A 196 -19.59 -10.92 4.98
CA ALA A 196 -20.46 -9.82 4.56
C ALA A 196 -21.10 -10.04 3.17
N ALA A 197 -20.68 -11.04 2.42
CA ALA A 197 -21.27 -11.36 1.11
C ALA A 197 -22.77 -11.67 1.25
N GLY A 198 -23.61 -11.00 0.47
CA GLY A 198 -25.06 -11.17 0.52
C GLY A 198 -25.76 -10.52 1.73
N HIS A 199 -25.01 -9.85 2.62
CA HIS A 199 -25.60 -9.09 3.71
C HIS A 199 -26.53 -7.98 3.20
N ALA A 200 -27.58 -7.66 3.94
CA ALA A 200 -28.55 -6.63 3.52
C ALA A 200 -27.91 -5.29 3.17
N MET A 201 -26.88 -4.89 3.92
CA MET A 201 -26.12 -3.65 3.68
C MET A 201 -25.21 -3.70 2.45
N MET A 202 -25.05 -4.86 1.81
CA MET A 202 -24.26 -5.03 0.58
C MET A 202 -25.13 -5.11 -0.68
N LYS A 203 -26.45 -5.17 -0.52
CA LYS A 203 -27.40 -5.30 -1.63
C LYS A 203 -27.78 -3.95 -2.21
N THR A 204 -27.84 -3.87 -3.53
CA THR A 204 -28.29 -2.70 -4.28
C THR A 204 -29.34 -3.11 -5.31
N ALA A 205 -30.03 -2.15 -5.93
CA ALA A 205 -30.96 -2.45 -7.01
C ALA A 205 -30.26 -3.11 -8.21
N ALA A 206 -29.01 -2.71 -8.50
CA ALA A 206 -28.21 -3.28 -9.56
C ALA A 206 -27.64 -4.67 -9.22
N ASP A 207 -27.47 -4.96 -7.92
CA ASP A 207 -27.00 -6.26 -7.40
C ASP A 207 -27.85 -6.69 -6.19
N PRO A 208 -29.04 -7.24 -6.41
CA PRO A 208 -29.89 -7.75 -5.31
C PRO A 208 -29.27 -8.91 -4.53
N SER A 209 -28.26 -9.58 -5.09
CA SER A 209 -27.55 -10.66 -4.40
C SER A 209 -26.59 -10.13 -3.32
N GLY A 210 -26.01 -8.95 -3.49
CA GLY A 210 -24.96 -8.40 -2.63
C GLY A 210 -23.64 -9.16 -2.71
N THR A 211 -23.38 -9.85 -3.83
CA THR A 211 -22.20 -10.71 -4.04
C THR A 211 -21.34 -10.28 -5.23
N ARG A 212 -21.74 -9.23 -5.94
CA ARG A 212 -21.04 -8.70 -7.11
C ARG A 212 -20.96 -7.19 -7.03
N VAL A 213 -19.85 -6.62 -7.45
CA VAL A 213 -19.65 -5.17 -7.53
C VAL A 213 -18.83 -4.83 -8.76
N LEU A 214 -19.09 -3.69 -9.36
CA LEU A 214 -18.25 -3.16 -10.42
C LEU A 214 -17.16 -2.27 -9.80
N GLY A 215 -15.90 -2.56 -10.16
CA GLY A 215 -14.74 -1.74 -9.89
C GLY A 215 -14.14 -1.86 -8.51
N THR A 216 -13.01 -1.21 -8.41
CA THR A 216 -12.21 -1.02 -7.20
C THR A 216 -11.68 0.41 -7.19
N LEU A 217 -11.52 0.99 -6.02
CA LEU A 217 -11.25 2.42 -5.83
C LEU A 217 -10.09 2.68 -4.91
N ASN A 218 -9.32 3.71 -5.22
CA ASN A 218 -8.28 4.24 -4.37
C ASN A 218 -7.36 3.13 -3.84
N ASN A 219 -6.90 2.31 -4.76
CA ASN A 219 -6.05 1.18 -4.48
C ASN A 219 -4.64 1.68 -4.17
N CYS A 220 -4.25 1.59 -2.89
CA CYS A 220 -3.02 2.13 -2.37
C CYS A 220 -1.94 1.05 -2.22
N ALA A 221 -1.66 0.58 -1.02
CA ALA A 221 -0.64 -0.42 -0.80
C ALA A 221 -1.04 -1.81 -1.32
N ALA A 222 -0.04 -2.63 -1.55
CA ALA A 222 -0.19 -3.97 -2.10
C ALA A 222 0.78 -4.97 -1.48
N SER A 223 0.46 -6.24 -1.62
CA SER A 223 1.36 -7.35 -1.34
C SER A 223 1.06 -8.55 -2.23
N LYS A 224 1.91 -9.57 -2.14
CA LYS A 224 1.65 -10.87 -2.76
C LYS A 224 1.49 -11.95 -1.69
N THR A 225 0.69 -12.95 -2.04
CA THR A 225 0.44 -14.09 -1.17
C THR A 225 1.41 -15.23 -1.46
N PRO A 226 1.66 -16.13 -0.48
CA PRO A 226 2.43 -17.34 -0.73
C PRO A 226 1.84 -18.28 -1.78
N TRP A 227 0.54 -18.16 -2.08
CA TRP A 227 -0.13 -18.95 -3.11
C TRP A 227 -0.22 -18.26 -4.47
N GLY A 228 0.49 -17.14 -4.65
CA GLY A 228 0.72 -16.51 -5.96
C GLY A 228 -0.34 -15.52 -6.41
N THR A 229 -1.10 -14.94 -5.49
CA THR A 229 -2.05 -13.86 -5.80
C THR A 229 -1.54 -12.49 -5.32
N TYR A 230 -2.14 -11.45 -5.86
CA TYR A 230 -1.91 -10.05 -5.52
C TYR A 230 -3.01 -9.56 -4.59
N LEU A 231 -2.64 -8.90 -3.49
CA LEU A 231 -3.56 -8.22 -2.59
C LEU A 231 -3.43 -6.71 -2.74
N SER A 232 -4.56 -6.02 -2.84
CA SER A 232 -4.65 -4.57 -2.95
C SER A 232 -5.65 -4.00 -1.95
N GLY A 233 -5.28 -2.94 -1.25
CA GLY A 233 -6.16 -2.25 -0.31
C GLY A 233 -6.96 -1.13 -0.97
N GLU A 234 -8.24 -1.05 -0.69
CA GLU A 234 -9.08 0.12 -1.03
C GLU A 234 -9.04 1.11 0.13
N GLU A 235 -8.49 2.30 -0.09
CA GLU A 235 -8.18 3.26 0.96
C GLU A 235 -9.21 4.38 1.07
N ASN A 236 -9.09 5.47 0.35
CA ASN A 236 -9.90 6.70 0.48
C ASN A 236 -11.24 6.65 -0.29
N TRP A 237 -11.84 5.48 -0.39
CA TRP A 237 -13.08 5.21 -1.15
C TRP A 237 -14.25 6.14 -0.79
N MET A 238 -14.35 6.59 0.47
CA MET A 238 -15.45 7.41 0.96
C MET A 238 -15.55 8.76 0.27
N PHE A 239 -14.47 9.27 -0.29
CA PHE A 239 -14.44 10.59 -0.94
C PHE A 239 -14.94 10.59 -2.38
N TYR A 240 -15.25 9.42 -2.93
CA TYR A 240 -15.81 9.30 -4.28
C TYR A 240 -17.34 9.40 -4.30
N PHE A 241 -17.99 9.28 -3.15
CA PHE A 241 -19.44 9.30 -3.02
C PHE A 241 -19.94 10.65 -2.53
N GLY A 242 -21.04 11.14 -3.12
CA GLY A 242 -21.81 12.26 -2.58
C GLY A 242 -22.85 11.74 -1.59
N GLY A 243 -22.79 12.20 -0.34
CA GLY A 243 -23.71 11.78 0.73
C GLY A 243 -25.00 12.57 0.81
N GLY A 244 -25.11 13.70 0.09
CA GLY A 244 -26.25 14.60 0.15
C GLY A 244 -26.36 15.37 1.48
N ASP A 245 -27.53 15.94 1.76
CA ASP A 245 -27.74 16.79 2.94
C ASP A 245 -27.91 15.99 4.25
N ASN A 246 -28.35 14.73 4.17
CA ASN A 246 -28.67 13.91 5.33
C ASN A 246 -27.84 12.62 5.35
N ILE A 247 -26.55 12.74 5.65
CA ILE A 247 -25.64 11.59 5.68
C ILE A 247 -25.93 10.73 6.93
N PRO A 248 -26.25 9.43 6.78
CA PRO A 248 -26.42 8.52 7.92
C PRO A 248 -25.20 8.46 8.82
N ALA A 249 -25.39 8.24 10.12
CA ALA A 249 -24.30 8.14 11.11
C ALA A 249 -23.23 7.12 10.72
N HIS A 250 -23.63 5.99 10.14
CA HIS A 250 -22.73 4.99 9.61
C HIS A 250 -21.75 5.56 8.58
N HIS A 251 -22.25 6.29 7.57
CA HIS A 251 -21.40 6.91 6.56
C HIS A 251 -20.60 8.10 7.09
N ARG A 252 -21.17 8.88 8.03
CA ARG A 252 -20.43 9.98 8.70
C ARG A 252 -19.21 9.48 9.45
N ARG A 253 -19.31 8.31 10.11
CA ARG A 253 -18.16 7.72 10.82
C ARG A 253 -16.99 7.42 9.89
N TRP A 254 -17.27 7.13 8.61
CA TRP A 254 -16.24 6.94 7.57
C TRP A 254 -15.72 8.25 6.98
N GLY A 255 -16.28 9.39 7.33
CA GLY A 255 -15.86 10.69 6.79
C GLY A 255 -16.50 11.08 5.47
N MET A 256 -17.58 10.41 5.05
CA MET A 256 -18.34 10.78 3.85
C MET A 256 -18.82 12.22 3.93
N ARG A 257 -18.74 12.94 2.82
CA ARG A 257 -19.13 14.36 2.69
C ARG A 257 -20.41 14.52 1.88
N LYS A 258 -20.96 15.73 1.90
CA LYS A 258 -22.13 16.08 1.09
C LYS A 258 -21.88 15.84 -0.39
N ASP A 259 -20.77 16.35 -0.90
CA ASP A 259 -20.33 16.22 -2.30
C ASP A 259 -19.09 15.32 -2.38
N GLY A 260 -19.04 14.46 -3.38
CA GLY A 260 -17.85 13.66 -3.70
C GLY A 260 -16.74 14.54 -4.28
N SER A 261 -15.49 14.20 -3.98
CA SER A 261 -14.33 14.99 -4.40
C SER A 261 -14.14 15.03 -5.93
N TYR A 262 -14.71 14.08 -6.64
CA TYR A 262 -14.57 13.93 -8.10
C TYR A 262 -15.83 14.31 -8.87
N GLN A 263 -16.91 14.69 -8.20
CA GLN A 263 -18.23 14.97 -8.79
C GLN A 263 -18.82 13.80 -9.58
N TRP A 264 -18.41 12.56 -9.30
CA TRP A 264 -18.95 11.39 -10.00
C TRP A 264 -20.46 11.22 -9.76
N GLU A 265 -20.91 11.51 -8.55
CA GLU A 265 -22.33 11.44 -8.16
C GLU A 265 -23.27 12.31 -9.03
N LYS A 266 -22.72 13.33 -9.68
CA LYS A 266 -23.50 14.23 -10.54
C LYS A 266 -23.76 13.65 -11.94
N PHE A 267 -22.97 12.65 -12.35
CA PHE A 267 -23.00 12.05 -13.70
C PHE A 267 -23.15 10.53 -13.70
N ASP A 268 -22.94 9.90 -12.56
CA ASP A 268 -23.11 8.46 -12.35
C ASP A 268 -23.86 8.27 -11.03
N GLU A 269 -25.17 7.97 -11.12
CA GLU A 269 -26.06 7.84 -9.97
C GLU A 269 -25.61 6.80 -8.94
N ARG A 270 -24.81 5.84 -9.36
CA ARG A 270 -24.20 4.83 -8.49
C ARG A 270 -23.40 5.45 -7.34
N PHE A 271 -22.76 6.60 -7.57
CA PHE A 271 -21.97 7.33 -6.58
C PHE A 271 -22.77 8.34 -5.76
N ASP A 272 -24.05 8.47 -5.99
CA ASP A 272 -24.98 9.24 -5.15
C ASP A 272 -25.45 8.33 -3.99
N ALA A 273 -24.80 8.46 -2.83
CA ALA A 273 -25.11 7.65 -1.67
C ALA A 273 -26.44 7.99 -1.00
N ALA A 274 -27.03 9.16 -1.32
CA ALA A 274 -28.39 9.47 -0.89
C ALA A 274 -29.44 8.61 -1.60
N LYS A 275 -29.18 8.27 -2.85
CA LYS A 275 -30.03 7.38 -3.66
C LYS A 275 -29.66 5.91 -3.54
N ASN A 276 -28.35 5.61 -3.43
CA ASN A 276 -27.79 4.28 -3.35
C ASN A 276 -26.98 4.10 -2.04
N PRO A 277 -27.63 4.07 -0.86
CA PRO A 277 -26.94 4.13 0.44
C PRO A 277 -26.08 2.90 0.75
N ASN A 278 -26.27 1.79 0.08
CA ASN A 278 -25.48 0.59 0.27
C ASN A 278 -24.26 0.50 -0.68
N GLU A 279 -24.23 1.28 -1.75
CA GLU A 279 -23.10 1.21 -2.69
C GLU A 279 -21.75 1.52 -2.02
N PRO A 280 -21.62 2.53 -1.14
CA PRO A 280 -20.36 2.77 -0.43
C PRO A 280 -19.90 1.60 0.42
N ASN A 281 -20.80 0.76 0.93
CA ASN A 281 -20.45 -0.40 1.75
C ASN A 281 -19.71 -1.49 0.96
N ARG A 282 -19.77 -1.44 -0.35
CA ARG A 282 -19.17 -2.40 -1.29
C ARG A 282 -17.70 -2.06 -1.61
N PHE A 283 -17.16 -1.00 -0.97
CA PHE A 283 -15.79 -0.50 -1.07
C PHE A 283 -15.15 -0.40 0.32
N GLY A 284 -13.83 -0.30 0.35
CA GLY A 284 -13.05 -0.33 1.58
C GLY A 284 -12.63 -1.75 1.97
N TRP A 285 -12.46 -2.61 1.01
CA TRP A 285 -12.06 -4.00 1.21
C TRP A 285 -10.64 -4.26 0.70
N VAL A 286 -10.06 -5.37 1.11
CA VAL A 286 -8.88 -5.92 0.46
C VAL A 286 -9.31 -6.73 -0.76
N VAL A 287 -8.69 -6.43 -1.90
CA VAL A 287 -8.97 -7.09 -3.18
C VAL A 287 -7.89 -8.13 -3.46
N GLU A 288 -8.28 -9.34 -3.87
CA GLU A 288 -7.36 -10.40 -4.28
C GLU A 288 -7.52 -10.68 -5.77
N VAL A 289 -6.38 -10.69 -6.48
CA VAL A 289 -6.29 -10.90 -7.93
C VAL A 289 -5.31 -12.02 -8.24
N ASP A 290 -5.66 -12.93 -9.13
CA ASP A 290 -4.70 -13.87 -9.74
C ASP A 290 -4.08 -13.23 -10.99
N PRO A 291 -2.83 -12.74 -10.94
CA PRO A 291 -2.22 -12.08 -12.09
C PRO A 291 -1.85 -13.03 -13.22
N TYR A 292 -1.75 -14.34 -12.92
CA TYR A 292 -1.43 -15.35 -13.92
C TYR A 292 -2.63 -15.82 -14.74
N ASP A 293 -3.85 -15.59 -14.23
CA ASP A 293 -5.10 -15.94 -14.92
C ASP A 293 -5.94 -14.69 -15.24
N PRO A 294 -5.75 -14.10 -16.44
CA PRO A 294 -6.50 -12.90 -16.83
C PRO A 294 -8.01 -13.13 -17.01
N ALA A 295 -8.46 -14.38 -17.06
CA ALA A 295 -9.88 -14.74 -17.13
C ALA A 295 -10.53 -14.89 -15.75
N SER A 296 -9.74 -14.93 -14.66
CA SER A 296 -10.26 -15.04 -13.30
C SER A 296 -10.99 -13.77 -12.88
N THR A 297 -12.04 -13.91 -12.08
CA THR A 297 -12.72 -12.77 -11.45
C THR A 297 -12.03 -12.41 -10.15
N PRO A 298 -11.56 -11.15 -9.96
CA PRO A 298 -10.98 -10.72 -8.70
C PRO A 298 -12.04 -10.69 -7.59
N VAL A 299 -11.58 -10.76 -6.34
CA VAL A 299 -12.44 -10.96 -5.17
C VAL A 299 -12.17 -9.87 -4.13
N LYS A 300 -13.25 -9.28 -3.60
CA LYS A 300 -13.20 -8.45 -2.40
C LYS A 300 -13.41 -9.32 -1.17
N ARG A 301 -12.41 -9.35 -0.28
CA ARG A 301 -12.29 -10.26 0.86
C ARG A 301 -12.89 -9.65 2.12
N THR A 302 -14.18 -9.85 2.37
CA THR A 302 -14.87 -9.18 3.48
C THR A 302 -14.46 -9.70 4.86
N ALA A 303 -13.90 -10.89 4.99
CA ALA A 303 -13.40 -11.41 6.25
C ALA A 303 -12.22 -10.59 6.82
N LEU A 304 -11.53 -9.81 5.97
CA LEU A 304 -10.44 -8.93 6.40
C LEU A 304 -10.93 -7.60 6.97
N GLY A 305 -12.24 -7.38 7.00
CA GLY A 305 -12.85 -6.16 7.51
C GLY A 305 -12.83 -4.99 6.52
N ARG A 306 -13.79 -4.08 6.67
CA ARG A 306 -13.86 -2.84 5.91
C ARG A 306 -13.04 -1.76 6.60
N ALA A 307 -12.20 -1.07 5.84
CA ALA A 307 -11.33 -0.01 6.35
C ALA A 307 -10.93 0.96 5.22
N ALA A 308 -10.19 2.01 5.55
CA ALA A 308 -9.35 2.72 4.58
C ALA A 308 -8.02 1.95 4.49
N HIS A 309 -8.01 0.85 3.72
CA HIS A 309 -6.89 -0.09 3.69
C HIS A 309 -5.68 0.49 2.97
N GLU A 310 -4.67 0.82 3.74
CA GLU A 310 -3.37 1.24 3.22
C GLU A 310 -2.41 0.07 3.02
N GLY A 311 -2.61 -1.04 3.65
CA GLY A 311 -1.78 -2.23 3.46
C GLY A 311 -2.53 -3.51 3.76
N ALA A 312 -2.04 -4.60 3.16
CA ALA A 312 -2.43 -5.96 3.49
C ALA A 312 -1.22 -6.85 3.29
N TRP A 313 -0.54 -7.23 4.37
CA TRP A 313 0.69 -8.01 4.31
C TRP A 313 0.50 -9.40 4.90
N VAL A 314 1.00 -10.42 4.20
CA VAL A 314 0.75 -11.82 4.54
C VAL A 314 1.92 -12.43 5.30
N ALA A 315 1.61 -13.04 6.44
CA ALA A 315 2.49 -13.95 7.18
C ALA A 315 1.91 -15.37 7.14
N VAL A 316 2.76 -16.34 7.46
CA VAL A 316 2.35 -17.75 7.55
C VAL A 316 2.72 -18.27 8.94
N THR A 317 1.74 -18.84 9.64
CA THR A 317 1.97 -19.49 10.93
C THR A 317 2.78 -20.78 10.77
N LYS A 318 3.39 -21.23 11.84
CA LYS A 318 4.16 -22.49 11.86
C LYS A 318 3.33 -23.70 11.45
N ASP A 319 2.03 -23.68 11.71
CA ASP A 319 1.12 -24.75 11.30
C ASP A 319 0.53 -24.56 9.89
N GLY A 320 0.91 -23.48 9.18
CA GLY A 320 0.59 -23.26 7.77
C GLY A 320 -0.67 -22.43 7.49
N ARG A 321 -1.23 -21.71 8.47
CA ARG A 321 -2.35 -20.77 8.26
C ARG A 321 -1.85 -19.42 7.77
N ALA A 322 -2.71 -18.72 7.02
CA ALA A 322 -2.43 -17.36 6.58
C ALA A 322 -2.81 -16.35 7.66
N VAL A 323 -1.96 -15.34 7.83
CA VAL A 323 -2.22 -14.17 8.65
C VAL A 323 -2.06 -12.93 7.76
N VAL A 324 -3.01 -12.00 7.81
CA VAL A 324 -2.96 -10.76 7.05
C VAL A 324 -3.00 -9.58 7.99
N TYR A 325 -1.96 -8.77 7.98
CA TYR A 325 -1.90 -7.50 8.70
C TYR A 325 -2.33 -6.36 7.79
N SER A 326 -3.08 -5.40 8.32
CA SER A 326 -3.56 -4.24 7.59
C SER A 326 -3.51 -2.98 8.44
N GLY A 327 -3.05 -1.88 7.84
CA GLY A 327 -3.17 -0.53 8.37
C GLY A 327 -4.39 0.19 7.81
N GLU A 328 -5.01 1.04 8.63
CA GLU A 328 -6.09 1.91 8.20
C GLU A 328 -5.60 3.34 8.15
N ASP A 329 -5.35 3.88 6.94
CA ASP A 329 -4.85 5.24 6.77
C ASP A 329 -5.95 6.27 6.96
N ALA A 330 -6.14 6.61 8.21
CA ALA A 330 -6.85 7.80 8.61
C ALA A 330 -6.38 8.22 10.01
N ARG A 331 -6.45 9.50 10.32
CA ARG A 331 -6.10 10.00 11.64
C ARG A 331 -6.93 9.32 12.71
N PHE A 332 -6.26 8.72 13.71
CA PHE A 332 -6.89 8.07 14.86
C PHE A 332 -7.60 6.75 14.53
N GLU A 333 -7.28 6.11 13.41
CA GLU A 333 -7.81 4.82 13.06
C GLU A 333 -6.83 3.68 13.38
N TYR A 334 -7.02 2.46 12.90
CA TYR A 334 -6.61 1.26 13.59
C TYR A 334 -5.65 0.39 12.77
N ILE A 335 -5.01 -0.55 13.46
CA ILE A 335 -4.22 -1.64 12.87
C ILE A 335 -4.96 -2.95 13.10
N TYR A 336 -5.10 -3.77 12.06
CA TYR A 336 -5.85 -5.01 12.06
C TYR A 336 -4.97 -6.22 11.77
N LYS A 337 -5.41 -7.38 12.28
CA LYS A 337 -4.84 -8.69 11.96
C LYS A 337 -5.95 -9.70 11.71
N PHE A 338 -5.91 -10.34 10.54
CA PHE A 338 -6.75 -11.48 10.20
C PHE A 338 -5.95 -12.78 10.33
N VAL A 339 -6.54 -13.83 10.90
CA VAL A 339 -5.97 -15.17 10.96
C VAL A 339 -6.92 -16.13 10.28
N SER A 340 -6.47 -16.84 9.24
CA SER A 340 -7.31 -17.78 8.51
C SER A 340 -7.66 -18.98 9.38
N ARG A 341 -8.88 -19.53 9.19
CA ARG A 341 -9.31 -20.78 9.84
C ARG A 341 -8.53 -21.97 9.28
N ASP A 342 -8.40 -22.02 7.98
CA ASP A 342 -7.81 -23.13 7.25
C ASP A 342 -6.34 -22.87 6.91
N LYS A 343 -5.61 -23.94 6.62
CA LYS A 343 -4.20 -23.88 6.20
C LYS A 343 -4.11 -23.60 4.70
N ILE A 344 -2.99 -23.00 4.31
CA ILE A 344 -2.65 -22.83 2.90
C ILE A 344 -2.50 -24.21 2.27
N ALA A 345 -3.28 -24.46 1.23
CA ALA A 345 -3.23 -25.70 0.47
C ALA A 345 -2.20 -25.64 -0.66
N PRO A 346 -1.51 -26.74 -0.98
CA PRO A 346 -0.71 -26.80 -2.20
C PRO A 346 -1.62 -26.71 -3.43
N GLY A 347 -1.14 -26.07 -4.52
CA GLY A 347 -1.90 -25.91 -5.76
C GLY A 347 -2.22 -24.46 -6.16
N GLY A 348 -1.58 -23.50 -5.51
CA GLY A 348 -1.61 -22.09 -5.89
C GLY A 348 -2.95 -21.41 -5.65
N ALA A 349 -3.24 -20.38 -6.46
CA ALA A 349 -4.42 -19.53 -6.32
C ALA A 349 -5.74 -20.31 -6.33
N LYS A 350 -5.87 -21.29 -7.22
CA LYS A 350 -7.10 -22.09 -7.35
C LYS A 350 -7.41 -22.91 -6.09
N ALA A 351 -6.41 -23.53 -5.49
CA ALA A 351 -6.57 -24.35 -4.29
C ALA A 351 -6.88 -23.50 -3.04
N ASN A 352 -6.50 -22.23 -3.05
CA ASN A 352 -6.66 -21.30 -1.92
C ASN A 352 -7.73 -20.23 -2.16
N ARG A 353 -8.61 -20.46 -3.12
CA ARG A 353 -9.66 -19.51 -3.52
C ARG A 353 -10.56 -19.08 -2.35
N GLU A 354 -10.79 -19.92 -1.37
CA GLU A 354 -11.67 -19.68 -0.23
C GLU A 354 -10.91 -19.42 1.08
N LEU A 355 -9.58 -19.43 1.03
CA LEU A 355 -8.75 -19.36 2.24
C LEU A 355 -9.02 -18.08 3.05
N LEU A 356 -9.15 -16.93 2.39
CA LEU A 356 -9.39 -15.63 3.02
C LEU A 356 -10.88 -15.31 3.24
N ASP A 357 -11.78 -16.26 3.02
CA ASP A 357 -13.21 -16.11 3.33
C ASP A 357 -13.54 -16.48 4.78
N HIS A 358 -12.69 -17.29 5.42
CA HIS A 358 -12.93 -17.89 6.73
C HIS A 358 -11.76 -17.64 7.69
N GLY A 359 -12.05 -17.02 8.81
CA GLY A 359 -11.06 -16.72 9.83
C GLY A 359 -11.55 -15.68 10.81
N THR A 360 -10.64 -15.15 11.61
CA THR A 360 -10.95 -14.17 12.65
C THR A 360 -10.17 -12.89 12.43
N LEU A 361 -10.87 -11.78 12.35
CA LEU A 361 -10.30 -10.44 12.36
C LEU A 361 -10.08 -9.96 13.78
N HIS A 362 -8.96 -9.30 14.02
CA HIS A 362 -8.60 -8.68 15.29
C HIS A 362 -8.19 -7.24 15.08
N VAL A 363 -8.34 -6.40 16.11
CA VAL A 363 -7.83 -5.04 16.13
C VAL A 363 -6.77 -4.89 17.22
N ALA A 364 -5.76 -4.07 16.96
CA ALA A 364 -4.61 -3.89 17.84
C ALA A 364 -4.91 -2.96 19.03
N LYS A 365 -4.39 -3.35 20.20
CA LYS A 365 -4.33 -2.52 21.40
C LYS A 365 -2.90 -2.48 21.92
N PHE A 366 -2.30 -1.30 21.91
CA PHE A 366 -0.92 -1.06 22.35
C PHE A 366 -0.94 -0.51 23.77
N ASN A 367 -0.29 -1.19 24.73
CA ASN A 367 -0.21 -0.79 26.12
C ASN A 367 1.05 0.04 26.38
N ALA A 368 0.99 0.93 27.36
CA ALA A 368 2.08 1.84 27.70
C ALA A 368 3.34 1.13 28.21
N ASP A 369 3.23 -0.10 28.68
CA ASP A 369 4.35 -0.92 29.18
C ASP A 369 5.12 -1.66 28.07
N GLY A 370 4.77 -1.45 26.79
CA GLY A 370 5.40 -2.12 25.64
C GLY A 370 4.80 -3.49 25.32
N THR A 371 3.72 -3.88 26.00
CA THR A 371 2.91 -5.04 25.62
C THR A 371 1.75 -4.63 24.71
N GLY A 372 1.15 -5.58 24.03
CA GLY A 372 -0.06 -5.34 23.25
C GLY A 372 -0.92 -6.59 23.15
N GLN A 373 -2.12 -6.39 22.64
CA GLN A 373 -3.08 -7.48 22.44
C GLN A 373 -3.87 -7.29 21.15
N TRP A 374 -4.22 -8.40 20.55
CA TRP A 374 -5.13 -8.49 19.43
C TRP A 374 -6.52 -8.82 19.96
N VAL A 375 -7.44 -7.86 19.83
CA VAL A 375 -8.82 -7.99 20.33
C VAL A 375 -9.67 -8.59 19.21
N PRO A 376 -10.30 -9.76 19.41
CA PRO A 376 -11.09 -10.40 18.36
C PRO A 376 -12.36 -9.60 18.06
N MET A 377 -12.69 -9.51 16.78
CA MET A 377 -13.85 -8.79 16.27
C MET A 377 -14.95 -9.80 15.90
N ILE A 378 -15.58 -10.38 16.91
CA ILE A 378 -16.54 -11.46 16.75
C ILE A 378 -17.90 -11.01 17.34
N VAL A 379 -18.96 -11.15 16.54
CA VAL A 379 -20.33 -10.86 17.00
C VAL A 379 -20.68 -11.71 18.23
N GLY A 380 -21.33 -11.08 19.20
CA GLY A 380 -21.69 -11.71 20.46
C GLY A 380 -20.59 -11.73 21.51
N GLN A 381 -19.38 -11.26 21.20
CA GLN A 381 -18.28 -11.12 22.15
C GLN A 381 -18.11 -9.66 22.59
N GLY A 382 -17.95 -9.44 23.90
CA GLY A 382 -17.79 -8.11 24.48
C GLY A 382 -18.93 -7.18 24.07
N PRO A 383 -18.62 -5.95 23.62
CA PRO A 383 -19.63 -4.97 23.21
C PRO A 383 -20.24 -5.22 21.82
N LEU A 384 -19.79 -6.20 21.05
CA LEU A 384 -20.24 -6.45 19.68
C LEU A 384 -21.56 -7.25 19.68
N THR A 385 -22.62 -6.61 20.09
CA THR A 385 -23.97 -7.21 20.30
C THR A 385 -25.03 -6.49 19.46
N PRO A 386 -26.19 -7.12 19.23
CA PRO A 386 -27.31 -6.47 18.56
C PRO A 386 -27.74 -5.15 19.22
N ALA A 387 -27.68 -5.07 20.56
CA ALA A 387 -28.01 -3.85 21.31
C ALA A 387 -27.09 -2.68 20.97
N ASN A 388 -25.86 -2.95 20.54
CA ASN A 388 -24.87 -1.97 20.12
C ASN A 388 -24.77 -1.82 18.59
N GLY A 389 -25.72 -2.38 17.83
CA GLY A 389 -25.79 -2.23 16.38
C GLY A 389 -25.01 -3.26 15.58
N PHE A 390 -24.78 -4.47 16.15
CA PHE A 390 -24.10 -5.57 15.50
C PHE A 390 -24.95 -6.84 15.56
N ALA A 391 -25.79 -7.04 14.54
CA ALA A 391 -26.73 -8.16 14.52
C ALA A 391 -26.06 -9.49 14.11
N ASP A 392 -25.05 -9.43 13.27
CA ASP A 392 -24.32 -10.58 12.75
C ASP A 392 -22.85 -10.24 12.44
N GLN A 393 -22.09 -11.24 12.03
CA GLN A 393 -20.66 -11.06 11.71
C GLN A 393 -20.43 -10.18 10.48
N GLY A 394 -21.31 -10.23 9.49
CA GLY A 394 -21.24 -9.35 8.31
C GLY A 394 -21.32 -7.88 8.72
N GLU A 395 -22.22 -7.55 9.64
CA GLU A 395 -22.36 -6.18 10.14
C GLU A 395 -21.13 -5.72 10.94
N VAL A 396 -20.52 -6.60 11.75
CA VAL A 396 -19.26 -6.31 12.45
C VAL A 396 -18.17 -5.91 11.43
N LEU A 397 -18.04 -6.65 10.34
CA LEU A 397 -17.00 -6.41 9.33
C LEU A 397 -17.28 -5.19 8.46
N ILE A 398 -18.54 -4.92 8.11
CA ILE A 398 -18.94 -3.71 7.37
C ILE A 398 -18.71 -2.46 8.23
N LYS A 399 -18.95 -2.56 9.53
CA LYS A 399 -18.77 -1.49 10.52
C LYS A 399 -17.50 -1.66 11.35
N ALA A 400 -16.42 -2.19 10.75
CA ALA A 400 -15.21 -2.54 11.49
C ALA A 400 -14.61 -1.36 12.27
N ARG A 401 -14.68 -0.14 11.73
CA ARG A 401 -14.24 1.07 12.42
C ARG A 401 -15.06 1.34 13.70
N GLN A 402 -16.38 1.24 13.63
CA GLN A 402 -17.28 1.40 14.78
C GLN A 402 -17.09 0.26 15.80
N ALA A 403 -16.89 -0.96 15.32
CA ALA A 403 -16.59 -2.10 16.20
C ALA A 403 -15.29 -1.88 16.97
N SER A 404 -14.25 -1.38 16.29
CA SER A 404 -12.96 -1.04 16.91
C SER A 404 -13.08 0.08 17.94
N ASP A 405 -13.94 1.08 17.70
CA ASP A 405 -14.26 2.14 18.66
C ASP A 405 -14.76 1.52 19.98
N LEU A 406 -15.74 0.62 19.90
CA LEU A 406 -16.33 -0.01 21.08
C LEU A 406 -15.38 -0.99 21.79
N LEU A 407 -14.50 -1.65 21.06
CA LEU A 407 -13.49 -2.53 21.63
C LEU A 407 -12.35 -1.77 22.32
N GLY A 408 -12.30 -0.44 22.20
CA GLY A 408 -11.27 0.39 22.81
C GLY A 408 -9.89 0.19 22.19
N ALA A 409 -9.85 -0.06 20.89
CA ALA A 409 -8.60 -0.19 20.14
C ALA A 409 -7.75 1.09 20.21
N THR A 410 -6.44 0.96 20.03
CA THR A 410 -5.53 2.12 20.05
C THR A 410 -5.69 2.93 18.78
N LYS A 411 -5.99 4.22 18.95
CA LYS A 411 -6.13 5.19 17.87
C LYS A 411 -4.75 5.66 17.41
N MET A 412 -4.41 5.34 16.16
CA MET A 412 -3.05 5.49 15.63
C MET A 412 -2.87 6.77 14.79
N ASP A 413 -1.61 7.13 14.54
CA ASP A 413 -1.22 8.28 13.72
C ASP A 413 -1.11 7.88 12.24
N ARG A 414 -2.25 7.59 11.58
CA ARG A 414 -2.32 7.20 10.17
C ARG A 414 -1.44 5.98 9.86
N PRO A 415 -1.90 4.75 10.19
CA PRO A 415 -1.21 3.52 9.79
C PRO A 415 -1.23 3.33 8.28
N GLU A 416 -0.04 3.23 7.71
CA GLU A 416 0.18 3.07 6.28
C GLU A 416 0.60 1.63 5.94
N TRP A 417 1.76 1.45 5.33
CA TRP A 417 2.27 0.15 4.93
C TRP A 417 2.77 -0.68 6.10
N LEU A 418 2.72 -1.99 5.90
CA LEU A 418 3.31 -2.98 6.80
C LEU A 418 4.36 -3.81 6.09
N ALA A 419 5.32 -4.31 6.86
CA ALA A 419 6.34 -5.23 6.36
C ALA A 419 6.74 -6.22 7.46
N ILE A 420 7.20 -7.40 7.08
CA ILE A 420 7.64 -8.44 8.01
C ILE A 420 9.11 -8.73 7.74
N ASP A 421 9.94 -8.62 8.76
CA ASP A 421 11.36 -8.96 8.68
C ASP A 421 11.51 -10.46 8.43
N PRO A 422 12.08 -10.89 7.29
CA PRO A 422 12.21 -12.29 6.94
C PRO A 422 13.19 -13.06 7.84
N LEU A 423 14.03 -12.35 8.59
CA LEU A 423 15.04 -12.94 9.47
C LEU A 423 14.56 -13.10 10.92
N THR A 424 13.67 -12.22 11.38
CA THR A 424 13.30 -12.12 12.80
C THR A 424 11.80 -12.27 13.06
N ASN A 425 10.97 -12.22 12.02
CA ASN A 425 9.51 -12.23 12.10
C ASN A 425 8.89 -11.01 12.85
N TRP A 426 9.66 -9.95 13.10
CA TRP A 426 9.10 -8.70 13.56
C TRP A 426 8.24 -8.08 12.46
N VAL A 427 7.10 -7.53 12.86
CA VAL A 427 6.18 -6.80 11.99
C VAL A 427 6.37 -5.31 12.19
N TYR A 428 6.42 -4.56 11.11
CA TYR A 428 6.65 -3.11 11.08
C TYR A 428 5.45 -2.43 10.45
N CYS A 429 5.11 -1.26 10.96
CA CYS A 429 4.06 -0.41 10.39
C CYS A 429 4.51 1.04 10.41
N THR A 430 4.37 1.73 9.29
CA THR A 430 4.58 3.17 9.22
C THR A 430 3.36 3.90 9.76
N LEU A 431 3.62 4.95 10.56
CA LEU A 431 2.62 5.89 11.05
C LEU A 431 3.04 7.25 10.49
N THR A 432 2.46 7.65 9.37
CA THR A 432 3.07 8.66 8.50
C THR A 432 3.08 10.07 9.08
N ASN A 433 2.01 10.50 9.70
CA ASN A 433 1.88 11.75 10.44
C ASN A 433 0.50 11.87 11.10
N ASN A 434 0.34 12.80 12.04
CA ASN A 434 -0.97 13.21 12.55
C ASN A 434 -0.89 14.58 13.24
N SER A 435 -1.06 15.65 12.49
CA SER A 435 -1.01 17.02 13.01
C SER A 435 -2.13 17.34 14.01
N SER A 436 -3.18 16.53 14.07
CA SER A 436 -4.28 16.70 15.04
C SER A 436 -4.01 16.01 16.39
N ARG A 437 -3.00 15.15 16.50
CA ARG A 437 -2.66 14.47 17.77
C ARG A 437 -2.35 15.50 18.86
N GLY A 438 -3.01 15.35 20.01
CA GLY A 438 -2.80 16.22 21.17
C GLY A 438 -3.32 17.65 21.01
N GLN A 439 -4.03 17.96 19.93
CA GLN A 439 -4.70 19.25 19.75
C GLN A 439 -6.03 19.28 20.52
N PRO A 440 -6.58 20.46 20.83
CA PRO A 440 -7.90 20.58 21.47
C PRO A 440 -8.98 19.79 20.74
N ASN A 441 -9.77 19.03 21.49
CA ASN A 441 -10.86 18.16 21.01
C ASN A 441 -10.43 16.92 20.20
N PHE A 442 -9.13 16.63 20.14
CA PHE A 442 -8.60 15.41 19.54
C PHE A 442 -7.93 14.50 20.59
N PRO A 443 -7.74 13.22 20.31
CA PRO A 443 -7.04 12.31 21.21
C PRO A 443 -5.66 12.84 21.62
N ALA A 444 -5.35 12.72 22.91
CA ALA A 444 -4.06 13.04 23.48
C ALA A 444 -2.95 12.13 22.91
N VAL A 445 -1.70 12.48 23.19
CA VAL A 445 -0.55 11.59 23.00
C VAL A 445 -0.68 10.37 23.90
N ASP A 446 -0.16 9.26 23.44
CA ASP A 446 -0.03 8.01 24.17
C ASP A 446 1.32 7.35 23.89
N ALA A 447 1.60 6.20 24.49
CA ALA A 447 2.90 5.55 24.34
C ALA A 447 3.20 5.14 22.88
N ALA A 448 2.19 4.71 22.12
CA ALA A 448 2.34 4.32 20.72
C ALA A 448 2.42 5.54 19.78
N ASN A 449 1.80 6.66 20.18
CA ASN A 449 1.72 7.91 19.42
C ASN A 449 2.22 9.08 20.29
N PRO A 450 3.55 9.19 20.50
CA PRO A 450 4.11 9.99 21.60
C PRO A 450 4.24 11.49 21.32
N ARG A 451 3.95 11.96 20.10
CA ARG A 451 4.19 13.33 19.69
C ARG A 451 2.92 14.10 19.38
N ALA A 452 2.72 15.23 20.06
CA ALA A 452 1.66 16.18 19.73
C ALA A 452 1.97 16.87 18.39
N ASN A 453 0.93 17.17 17.61
CA ASN A 453 1.10 17.76 16.28
C ASN A 453 2.21 17.03 15.50
N ASN A 454 2.04 15.73 15.35
CA ASN A 454 3.04 14.84 14.76
C ASN A 454 3.11 15.05 13.24
N THR A 455 3.99 15.94 12.80
CA THR A 455 4.18 16.27 11.38
C THR A 455 5.11 15.29 10.65
N MET A 456 5.96 14.57 11.40
CA MET A 456 7.07 13.81 10.84
C MET A 456 6.84 12.31 10.76
N GLY A 457 5.95 11.76 11.61
CA GLY A 457 5.67 10.33 11.65
C GLY A 457 6.73 9.48 12.34
N GLN A 458 6.45 8.20 12.44
CA GLN A 458 7.30 7.19 13.08
C GLN A 458 7.07 5.81 12.44
N ILE A 459 7.93 4.86 12.78
CA ILE A 459 7.76 3.46 12.44
C ILE A 459 7.65 2.67 13.74
N ILE A 460 6.48 2.07 13.98
CA ILE A 460 6.23 1.15 15.07
C ILE A 460 6.51 -0.28 14.61
N ARG A 461 6.92 -1.14 15.54
CA ARG A 461 7.14 -2.55 15.26
C ARG A 461 6.75 -3.41 16.45
N TRP A 462 6.36 -4.66 16.16
CA TRP A 462 6.02 -5.62 17.20
C TRP A 462 6.48 -7.03 16.86
N GLN A 463 6.59 -7.84 17.88
CA GLN A 463 6.85 -9.26 17.78
C GLN A 463 5.73 -10.01 18.48
N GLU A 464 5.13 -10.93 17.77
CA GLU A 464 4.12 -11.83 18.35
C GLU A 464 4.74 -12.70 19.44
N ASP A 465 3.99 -13.00 20.50
CA ASP A 465 4.56 -13.70 21.67
C ASP A 465 5.01 -15.12 21.37
N ARG A 466 4.46 -15.80 20.40
CA ARG A 466 4.83 -17.18 20.02
C ARG A 466 4.87 -17.39 18.53
N ASP A 467 3.81 -17.04 17.84
CA ASP A 467 3.62 -17.20 16.41
C ASP A 467 2.67 -16.12 15.90
N PHE A 468 2.54 -15.97 14.61
CA PHE A 468 1.70 -14.94 14.00
C PHE A 468 0.21 -15.03 14.38
N ASP A 469 -0.28 -16.16 14.87
CA ASP A 469 -1.64 -16.34 15.39
C ASP A 469 -1.80 -15.98 16.88
N ALA A 470 -0.75 -15.54 17.57
CA ALA A 470 -0.81 -15.13 18.96
C ALA A 470 -1.81 -13.98 19.17
N THR A 471 -2.41 -13.93 20.36
CA THR A 471 -3.33 -12.85 20.75
C THR A 471 -2.65 -11.72 21.52
N THR A 472 -1.36 -11.86 21.81
CA THR A 472 -0.53 -10.88 22.51
C THR A 472 0.81 -10.68 21.79
N PHE A 473 1.41 -9.51 21.98
CA PHE A 473 2.67 -9.13 21.37
C PHE A 473 3.45 -8.15 22.26
N LYS A 474 4.72 -7.94 21.92
CA LYS A 474 5.56 -6.87 22.46
C LYS A 474 5.92 -5.90 21.35
N TRP A 475 5.98 -4.62 21.70
CA TRP A 475 6.18 -3.57 20.69
C TRP A 475 7.15 -2.49 21.15
N ASN A 476 7.74 -1.79 20.21
CA ASN A 476 8.48 -0.55 20.40
C ASN A 476 8.48 0.26 19.09
N HIS A 477 9.05 1.47 19.12
CA HIS A 477 9.34 2.23 17.91
C HIS A 477 10.71 1.84 17.35
N LEU A 478 10.79 1.59 16.05
CA LEU A 478 12.07 1.52 15.34
C LEU A 478 12.71 2.91 15.35
N VAL A 479 11.92 3.93 15.02
CA VAL A 479 12.38 5.30 14.80
C VAL A 479 11.23 6.29 14.96
N LEU A 480 11.56 7.46 15.46
CA LEU A 480 10.76 8.68 15.31
C LEU A 480 11.39 9.48 14.15
N ALA A 481 10.64 9.67 13.06
CA ALA A 481 11.15 10.40 11.90
C ALA A 481 11.26 11.90 12.17
N GLY A 482 12.02 12.62 11.36
CA GLY A 482 12.22 14.05 11.44
C GLY A 482 13.67 14.47 11.53
N ASP A 483 13.93 15.72 11.23
CA ASP A 483 15.26 16.34 11.37
C ASP A 483 15.55 16.60 12.85
N PRO A 484 16.64 16.05 13.43
CA PRO A 484 17.06 16.36 14.80
C PRO A 484 17.34 17.85 15.04
N ALA A 485 17.62 18.62 13.99
CA ALA A 485 17.86 20.06 14.04
C ALA A 485 16.58 20.92 14.12
N ASN A 486 15.38 20.32 13.98
CA ASN A 486 14.13 21.05 14.14
C ASN A 486 14.06 21.73 15.51
N GLU A 487 13.44 22.89 15.58
CA GLU A 487 13.31 23.65 16.84
C GLU A 487 12.27 23.02 17.77
N ARG A 488 11.13 22.66 17.22
CA ARG A 488 10.02 22.04 17.95
C ARG A 488 10.36 20.60 18.35
N ALA A 489 10.29 20.31 19.64
CA ALA A 489 10.71 19.00 20.18
C ALA A 489 9.96 17.82 19.55
N GLU A 490 8.67 17.99 19.28
CA GLU A 490 7.81 16.96 18.69
C GLU A 490 8.10 16.69 17.21
N ALA A 491 8.84 17.58 16.54
CA ALA A 491 9.28 17.38 15.15
C ALA A 491 10.74 16.89 15.06
N LYS A 492 11.45 16.80 16.21
CA LYS A 492 12.80 16.23 16.24
C LYS A 492 12.72 14.71 16.10
N GLY A 493 13.41 14.19 15.10
CA GLY A 493 13.61 12.76 14.96
C GLY A 493 14.74 12.21 15.81
N ASN A 494 14.82 10.88 15.87
CA ASN A 494 15.96 10.15 16.45
C ASN A 494 16.65 9.25 15.39
N ILE A 495 16.53 9.60 14.13
CA ILE A 495 17.11 8.88 13.00
C ILE A 495 18.64 8.83 13.15
N LYS A 496 19.21 7.66 12.87
CA LYS A 496 20.65 7.45 12.77
C LYS A 496 21.03 7.39 11.29
N GLY A 497 21.64 8.47 10.78
CA GLY A 497 21.99 8.59 9.36
C GLY A 497 21.16 9.62 8.62
N ASP A 498 20.76 9.33 7.39
CA ASP A 498 20.07 10.28 6.53
C ASP A 498 18.62 10.51 7.00
N ILE A 499 18.25 11.78 7.10
CA ILE A 499 16.96 12.23 7.64
C ILE A 499 15.84 12.13 6.63
N TYR A 500 14.63 11.88 7.14
CA TYR A 500 13.38 11.86 6.38
C TYR A 500 12.19 12.18 7.29
N GLY A 501 11.06 12.47 6.69
CA GLY A 501 9.77 12.60 7.35
C GLY A 501 8.68 11.89 6.56
N CYS A 502 7.52 11.69 7.19
CA CYS A 502 6.35 11.04 6.58
C CYS A 502 6.69 9.69 5.96
N PRO A 503 7.19 8.70 6.73
CA PRO A 503 7.38 7.34 6.23
C PRO A 503 6.03 6.74 5.86
N ASP A 504 6.00 6.12 4.68
CA ASP A 504 4.80 5.55 4.07
C ASP A 504 5.08 4.12 3.61
N GLY A 505 5.46 3.90 2.35
CA GLY A 505 5.79 2.59 1.84
C GLY A 505 7.00 1.95 2.55
N ILE A 506 6.87 0.69 2.98
CA ILE A 506 7.98 -0.10 3.52
C ILE A 506 7.97 -1.52 2.97
N ALA A 507 9.14 -2.07 2.78
CA ALA A 507 9.31 -3.49 2.47
C ALA A 507 10.69 -3.99 2.91
N PHE A 508 10.79 -5.27 3.25
CA PHE A 508 12.06 -5.93 3.47
C PHE A 508 12.56 -6.60 2.20
N ASP A 509 13.85 -6.45 1.92
CA ASP A 509 14.52 -7.34 0.97
C ASP A 509 14.86 -8.69 1.64
N GLN A 510 15.30 -9.65 0.85
CA GLN A 510 15.63 -11.00 1.33
C GLN A 510 16.80 -11.04 2.33
N ARG A 511 17.59 -9.97 2.40
CA ARG A 511 18.74 -9.83 3.32
C ARG A 511 18.33 -9.26 4.68
N GLY A 512 17.07 -8.82 4.84
CA GLY A 512 16.57 -8.19 6.05
C GLY A 512 16.89 -6.69 6.14
N VAL A 513 17.16 -6.04 5.01
CA VAL A 513 17.22 -4.58 4.91
C VAL A 513 15.81 -4.04 4.75
N LEU A 514 15.43 -3.10 5.59
CA LEU A 514 14.16 -2.38 5.49
C LEU A 514 14.32 -1.20 4.53
N TRP A 515 13.52 -1.20 3.47
CA TRP A 515 13.42 -0.09 2.54
C TRP A 515 12.23 0.78 2.92
N ILE A 516 12.47 2.09 3.06
CA ILE A 516 11.50 3.09 3.54
C ILE A 516 11.28 4.10 2.42
N GLN A 517 10.03 4.32 2.07
CA GLN A 517 9.60 5.31 1.08
C GLN A 517 8.80 6.41 1.79
N THR A 518 8.78 7.61 1.25
CA THR A 518 8.17 8.76 1.93
C THR A 518 7.11 9.45 1.07
N ASP A 519 6.10 9.98 1.75
CA ASP A 519 5.04 10.81 1.17
C ASP A 519 4.81 12.08 2.02
N ALA A 520 5.73 13.04 1.95
CA ALA A 520 5.47 14.37 2.46
C ALA A 520 4.65 15.16 1.44
N HIS A 521 3.55 15.76 1.88
CA HIS A 521 2.63 16.49 1.00
C HIS A 521 3.23 17.80 0.47
N ALA A 522 2.89 18.17 -0.76
CA ALA A 522 3.38 19.38 -1.44
C ALA A 522 3.17 20.68 -0.65
N THR A 523 2.18 20.74 0.24
CA THR A 523 1.97 21.90 1.13
C THR A 523 3.01 22.03 2.22
N GLN A 524 3.73 20.96 2.57
CA GLN A 524 4.70 20.91 3.66
C GLN A 524 6.15 20.95 3.16
N MET A 525 6.42 20.42 1.99
CA MET A 525 7.76 20.25 1.43
C MET A 525 8.54 21.57 1.34
N TYR A 526 9.87 21.50 1.47
CA TYR A 526 10.87 22.56 1.28
C TYR A 526 10.82 23.74 2.25
N LYS A 527 9.95 23.72 3.24
CA LYS A 527 9.78 24.82 4.20
C LYS A 527 9.53 24.32 5.62
N GLY A 528 9.66 25.22 6.59
CA GLY A 528 9.42 24.91 8.01
C GLY A 528 10.25 23.71 8.47
N GLU A 529 9.60 22.75 9.07
CA GLU A 529 10.22 21.52 9.59
C GLU A 529 10.75 20.59 8.49
N PHE A 530 10.30 20.75 7.24
CA PHE A 530 10.72 19.98 6.06
C PHE A 530 11.82 20.65 5.23
N LYS A 531 12.34 21.82 5.63
CA LYS A 531 13.28 22.62 4.81
C LYS A 531 14.58 21.88 4.44
N ASN A 532 15.01 20.91 5.25
CA ASN A 532 16.26 20.16 5.07
C ASN A 532 16.05 18.76 4.48
N ILE A 533 14.81 18.36 4.16
CA ILE A 533 14.49 16.99 3.76
C ILE A 533 14.52 16.82 2.23
N GLY A 534 14.19 17.87 1.47
CA GLY A 534 14.15 17.82 0.01
C GLY A 534 12.91 17.07 -0.54
N ASN A 535 13.05 16.50 -1.74
CA ASN A 535 12.02 15.68 -2.38
C ASN A 535 11.75 14.41 -1.60
N ASN A 536 10.56 13.84 -1.78
CA ASN A 536 10.26 12.50 -1.30
C ASN A 536 11.28 11.49 -1.84
N GLN A 537 11.53 10.45 -1.05
CA GLN A 537 12.76 9.69 -1.16
C GLN A 537 12.56 8.23 -0.72
N MET A 538 13.57 7.43 -0.98
CA MET A 538 13.67 6.06 -0.52
C MET A 538 14.99 5.86 0.22
N LEU A 539 14.93 5.19 1.37
CA LEU A 539 16.07 4.94 2.23
C LEU A 539 16.17 3.44 2.53
N ALA A 540 17.39 2.95 2.72
CA ALA A 540 17.65 1.63 3.28
C ALA A 540 17.97 1.76 4.76
N CYS A 541 17.38 0.90 5.58
CA CYS A 541 17.57 0.85 7.02
C CYS A 541 18.01 -0.54 7.48
N ASP A 542 19.07 -0.60 8.28
CA ASP A 542 19.37 -1.80 9.07
C ASP A 542 18.51 -1.76 10.35
N PRO A 543 17.50 -2.61 10.49
CA PRO A 543 16.56 -2.53 11.62
C PRO A 543 17.18 -2.92 12.97
N ARG A 544 18.36 -3.53 12.98
CA ARG A 544 19.09 -3.92 14.20
C ARG A 544 19.82 -2.73 14.82
N THR A 545 20.35 -1.84 14.00
CA THR A 545 21.11 -0.67 14.42
C THR A 545 20.32 0.62 14.29
N GLY A 546 19.28 0.64 13.46
CA GLY A 546 18.53 1.83 13.05
C GLY A 546 19.28 2.72 12.06
N GLN A 547 20.44 2.29 11.56
CA GLN A 547 21.22 3.06 10.59
C GLN A 547 20.48 3.15 9.26
N THR A 548 20.30 4.39 8.76
CA THR A 548 19.65 4.67 7.47
C THR A 548 20.58 5.35 6.48
N ARG A 549 20.43 5.02 5.20
CA ARG A 549 21.08 5.69 4.07
C ARG A 549 20.09 5.99 2.98
N ARG A 550 20.13 7.21 2.46
CA ARG A 550 19.30 7.63 1.33
C ARG A 550 19.79 6.97 0.05
N PHE A 551 18.88 6.25 -0.59
CA PHE A 551 19.13 5.50 -1.82
C PHE A 551 18.59 6.22 -3.06
N LEU A 552 17.45 6.88 -2.92
CA LEU A 552 16.78 7.52 -4.05
C LEU A 552 16.09 8.79 -3.60
N THR A 553 16.16 9.82 -4.44
CA THR A 553 15.27 10.98 -4.39
C THR A 553 14.43 11.03 -5.66
N GLY A 554 13.12 11.24 -5.50
CA GLY A 554 12.19 11.38 -6.62
C GLY A 554 12.19 12.79 -7.21
N PRO A 555 11.45 13.01 -8.31
CA PRO A 555 11.23 14.34 -8.86
C PRO A 555 10.42 15.24 -7.92
N THR A 556 10.31 16.52 -8.28
CA THR A 556 9.60 17.53 -7.46
C THR A 556 8.17 17.10 -7.14
N ASN A 557 7.78 17.20 -5.87
CA ASN A 557 6.44 16.95 -5.35
C ASN A 557 5.87 15.56 -5.70
N CYS A 558 6.71 14.56 -5.95
CA CYS A 558 6.24 13.19 -6.09
C CYS A 558 6.11 12.52 -4.73
N GLU A 559 5.36 11.43 -4.70
CA GLU A 559 5.50 10.36 -3.72
C GLU A 559 6.41 9.27 -4.28
N VAL A 560 7.21 8.62 -3.44
CA VAL A 560 7.97 7.42 -3.78
C VAL A 560 7.29 6.23 -3.10
N THR A 561 6.81 5.28 -3.90
CA THR A 561 5.98 4.17 -3.40
C THR A 561 6.23 2.88 -4.18
N GLY A 562 5.58 1.80 -3.78
CA GLY A 562 5.52 0.52 -4.49
C GLY A 562 6.89 -0.10 -4.76
N VAL A 563 7.46 -0.85 -3.82
CA VAL A 563 8.77 -1.49 -4.03
C VAL A 563 8.62 -3.01 -4.13
N THR A 564 9.22 -3.58 -5.16
CA THR A 564 9.33 -5.02 -5.35
C THR A 564 10.63 -5.39 -6.07
N TRP A 565 11.00 -6.65 -6.04
CA TRP A 565 12.25 -7.14 -6.63
C TRP A 565 12.02 -8.37 -7.50
N THR A 566 12.93 -8.61 -8.43
CA THR A 566 13.07 -9.92 -9.06
C THR A 566 13.54 -10.96 -8.02
N PRO A 567 13.26 -12.27 -8.22
CA PRO A 567 13.66 -13.31 -7.27
C PRO A 567 15.14 -13.34 -6.91
N ASP A 568 16.02 -12.95 -7.82
CA ASP A 568 17.48 -12.88 -7.61
C ASP A 568 17.94 -11.58 -6.90
N GLY A 569 17.02 -10.64 -6.64
CA GLY A 569 17.32 -9.35 -5.99
C GLY A 569 18.17 -8.38 -6.82
N ARG A 570 18.37 -8.64 -8.12
CA ARG A 570 19.24 -7.85 -9.00
C ARG A 570 18.52 -6.73 -9.72
N THR A 571 17.21 -6.75 -9.72
CA THR A 571 16.36 -5.66 -10.21
C THR A 571 15.35 -5.27 -9.15
N MET A 572 15.24 -3.97 -8.92
CA MET A 572 14.21 -3.36 -8.08
C MET A 572 13.27 -2.57 -8.98
N PHE A 573 11.98 -2.65 -8.69
CA PHE A 573 10.95 -1.82 -9.27
C PHE A 573 10.33 -0.96 -8.18
N ILE A 574 10.17 0.33 -8.46
CA ILE A 574 9.45 1.28 -7.61
C ILE A 574 8.47 2.06 -8.46
N ASN A 575 7.54 2.74 -7.82
CA ASN A 575 6.64 3.68 -8.47
C ASN A 575 6.92 5.12 -8.02
N ILE A 576 6.89 6.03 -8.97
CA ILE A 576 6.81 7.47 -8.73
C ILE A 576 5.36 7.87 -8.94
N GLN A 577 4.71 8.23 -7.85
CA GLN A 577 3.33 8.70 -7.86
C GLN A 577 3.29 10.23 -7.96
N HIS A 578 2.32 10.76 -8.62
CA HIS A 578 1.97 12.18 -8.77
C HIS A 578 3.16 13.17 -8.84
N PRO A 579 4.14 12.98 -9.75
CA PRO A 579 5.19 13.98 -9.91
C PRO A 579 4.56 15.35 -10.20
N GLY A 580 5.04 16.38 -9.50
CA GLY A 580 4.49 17.73 -9.63
C GLY A 580 3.15 17.94 -8.94
N GLU A 581 2.83 17.17 -7.90
CA GLU A 581 1.62 17.40 -7.11
C GLU A 581 1.48 18.87 -6.73
N THR A 582 0.30 19.43 -6.99
CA THR A 582 0.00 20.81 -6.64
C THR A 582 -0.33 20.96 -5.16
N PRO A 583 0.05 22.08 -4.50
CA PRO A 583 -0.45 22.38 -3.16
C PRO A 583 -1.96 22.63 -3.07
N SER A 584 -2.65 22.79 -4.20
CA SER A 584 -4.11 22.91 -4.31
C SER A 584 -4.74 21.56 -4.71
N ASP A 585 -6.08 21.50 -4.76
CA ASP A 585 -6.78 20.23 -5.01
C ASP A 585 -6.51 19.62 -6.39
N ARG A 586 -6.25 20.44 -7.39
CA ARG A 586 -6.06 19.99 -8.79
C ARG A 586 -5.02 20.86 -9.50
N SER A 587 -4.22 20.26 -10.37
CA SER A 587 -3.26 20.96 -11.22
C SER A 587 -3.97 21.90 -12.20
N ASP A 588 -3.30 23.00 -12.56
CA ASP A 588 -3.79 23.93 -13.56
C ASP A 588 -3.58 23.32 -14.97
N PRO A 589 -4.65 23.07 -15.74
CA PRO A 589 -4.56 22.51 -17.07
C PRO A 589 -3.86 23.43 -18.07
N ASN A 590 -3.76 24.73 -17.78
CA ASN A 590 -3.07 25.71 -18.62
C ASN A 590 -1.56 25.80 -18.34
N ASP A 591 -1.11 25.27 -17.19
CA ASP A 591 0.30 25.18 -16.80
C ASP A 591 0.57 23.83 -16.14
N PRO A 592 0.38 22.70 -16.86
CA PRO A 592 0.40 21.36 -16.28
C PRO A 592 1.80 20.96 -15.76
N ALA A 593 2.85 21.55 -16.29
CA ALA A 593 4.23 21.28 -15.90
C ALA A 593 4.80 22.27 -14.88
N LYS A 594 3.95 23.03 -14.18
CA LYS A 594 4.35 24.09 -13.23
C LYS A 594 5.34 23.61 -12.17
N PHE A 595 5.15 22.43 -11.64
CA PHE A 595 5.98 21.89 -10.55
C PHE A 595 6.92 20.77 -11.02
N SER A 596 6.53 20.00 -12.04
CA SER A 596 7.33 18.92 -12.60
C SER A 596 6.99 18.69 -14.08
N ASN A 597 7.98 18.28 -14.86
CA ASN A 597 7.80 17.78 -16.23
C ASN A 597 8.39 16.38 -16.40
N TRP A 598 8.60 15.70 -15.30
CA TRP A 598 9.08 14.33 -15.26
C TRP A 598 8.00 13.33 -15.75
N PRO A 599 8.32 12.25 -16.47
CA PRO A 599 9.65 11.81 -16.88
C PRO A 599 10.05 12.28 -18.28
N ASP A 600 9.15 12.86 -19.05
CA ASP A 600 9.35 13.09 -20.48
C ASP A 600 10.11 14.39 -20.80
N TYR A 601 10.04 15.39 -19.92
CA TYR A 601 10.66 16.72 -20.07
C TYR A 601 10.36 17.41 -21.41
N LYS A 602 9.20 17.11 -22.00
CA LYS A 602 8.80 17.68 -23.28
C LYS A 602 8.08 19.02 -23.09
N PRO A 603 8.34 20.02 -23.95
CA PRO A 603 7.59 21.27 -23.94
C PRO A 603 6.09 21.02 -24.08
N GLY A 604 5.27 21.65 -23.22
CA GLY A 604 3.81 21.48 -23.21
C GLY A 604 3.33 20.11 -22.74
N GLY A 605 4.23 19.28 -22.20
CA GLY A 605 3.90 17.97 -21.63
C GLY A 605 3.24 18.07 -20.27
N ARG A 606 2.78 16.92 -19.78
CA ARG A 606 2.24 16.72 -18.44
C ARG A 606 3.16 15.82 -17.63
N PRO A 607 3.33 16.06 -16.32
CA PRO A 607 4.00 15.09 -15.45
C PRO A 607 3.19 13.79 -15.44
N ARG A 608 3.90 12.67 -15.40
CA ARG A 608 3.29 11.34 -15.49
C ARG A 608 3.82 10.43 -14.39
N SER A 609 2.93 9.83 -13.59
CA SER A 609 3.31 8.71 -12.75
C SER A 609 3.89 7.57 -13.60
N ALA A 610 4.86 6.84 -13.06
CA ALA A 610 5.52 5.77 -13.80
C ALA A 610 6.23 4.79 -12.88
N THR A 611 6.48 3.60 -13.39
CA THR A 611 7.37 2.61 -12.78
C THR A 611 8.82 2.92 -13.14
N VAL A 612 9.70 2.86 -12.15
CA VAL A 612 11.15 3.01 -12.31
C VAL A 612 11.81 1.67 -12.03
N VAL A 613 12.66 1.26 -12.95
CA VAL A 613 13.50 0.06 -12.85
C VAL A 613 14.88 0.46 -12.40
N ILE A 614 15.38 -0.16 -11.32
CA ILE A 614 16.69 0.15 -10.75
C ILE A 614 17.56 -1.12 -10.80
N ARG A 615 18.79 -0.97 -11.28
CA ARG A 615 19.79 -2.04 -11.37
C ARG A 615 21.18 -1.50 -11.03
N LYS A 616 22.06 -2.38 -10.54
CA LYS A 616 23.49 -2.06 -10.45
C LYS A 616 24.14 -2.19 -11.84
N ARG A 617 25.09 -1.32 -12.15
CA ARG A 617 25.86 -1.35 -13.40
C ARG A 617 26.69 -2.63 -13.54
N ASP A 618 27.17 -3.17 -12.43
CA ASP A 618 27.94 -4.42 -12.37
C ASP A 618 27.05 -5.67 -12.34
N GLY A 619 25.74 -5.52 -12.38
CA GLY A 619 24.77 -6.62 -12.30
C GLY A 619 24.62 -7.24 -10.92
N GLY A 620 25.10 -6.59 -9.87
CA GLY A 620 25.00 -7.08 -8.49
C GLY A 620 23.60 -7.00 -7.90
N VAL A 621 23.45 -7.52 -6.67
CA VAL A 621 22.22 -7.44 -5.89
C VAL A 621 22.01 -6.00 -5.42
N ILE A 622 20.77 -5.54 -5.51
CA ILE A 622 20.40 -4.18 -5.06
C ILE A 622 20.69 -4.00 -3.58
N GLY A 623 21.35 -2.89 -3.24
CA GLY A 623 21.70 -2.54 -1.86
C GLY A 623 22.96 -3.22 -1.31
N SER A 624 23.59 -4.11 -2.10
CA SER A 624 24.83 -4.78 -1.68
C SER A 624 26.05 -3.90 -1.92
#